data_74f7e6c68bdd1362ec78cc96a8d980fe
#
_entry.id   74f7e6c68bdd1362ec78cc96a8d980fe
#
_cell.length_a   1.000
_cell.length_b   1.000
_cell.length_c   1.000
_cell.angle_alpha   90.00
_cell.angle_beta   90.00
_cell.angle_gamma   90.00
#
_symmetry.space_group_name_H-M   'P 1'
#
loop_
_entity.id
_entity.type
_entity.pdbx_description
1 polymer ?
#
loop_
_entity_poly.entity_id
_entity_poly.type
_entity_poly.pdbx_seq_one_letter_code
_entity_poly.pdbx_strand_id
1 'polypeptide(L)'
;MTDYVDSGVLVKLYVREPNSAAAARAVRPLMSVALTALHELEIRNAFRALEGRGAITAAQRAASEHVLETDIAAERLRRVGVDWAAVFARAERLSQEHTAHTLARSLDILHVAVALSTNCTRFITADARQYRLAQSTGLEAELID
;
A
#
# COMPACT_ATOMS: atom_id res chain seq x y z
N MET A 1 -7.85 11.85 11.14
CA MET A 1 -7.44 10.45 11.34
C MET A 1 -7.62 9.69 10.03
N THR A 2 -6.65 8.97 9.62
CA THR A 2 -6.72 8.26 8.36
C THR A 2 -6.04 6.91 8.46
N ASP A 3 -6.53 5.98 7.67
CA ASP A 3 -5.91 4.67 7.51
C ASP A 3 -4.98 4.71 6.30
N TYR A 4 -3.83 4.10 6.44
CA TYR A 4 -2.89 3.91 5.36
C TYR A 4 -2.90 2.45 4.92
N VAL A 5 -3.06 2.21 3.64
CA VAL A 5 -3.11 0.85 3.08
C VAL A 5 -1.93 0.66 2.15
N ASP A 6 -1.13 -0.36 2.39
CA ASP A 6 0.00 -0.69 1.53
C ASP A 6 -0.47 -1.12 0.14
N SER A 7 0.34 -0.83 -0.87
CA SER A 7 0.01 -1.15 -2.28
C SER A 7 -0.29 -2.62 -2.49
N GLY A 8 0.41 -3.52 -1.82
CA GLY A 8 0.18 -4.96 -1.94
C GLY A 8 -1.22 -5.37 -1.49
N VAL A 9 -1.78 -4.72 -0.49
CA VAL A 9 -3.15 -4.95 -0.05
C VAL A 9 -4.14 -4.38 -1.07
N LEU A 10 -3.87 -3.19 -1.60
CA LEU A 10 -4.75 -2.57 -2.61
C LEU A 10 -4.83 -3.41 -3.89
N VAL A 11 -3.72 -3.99 -4.34
CA VAL A 11 -3.72 -4.88 -5.51
C VAL A 11 -4.71 -6.02 -5.34
N LYS A 12 -4.83 -6.58 -4.14
CA LYS A 12 -5.75 -7.69 -3.83
C LYS A 12 -7.23 -7.33 -3.99
N LEU A 13 -7.56 -6.06 -4.04
CA LEU A 13 -8.94 -5.59 -4.29
C LEU A 13 -9.30 -5.65 -5.78
N TYR A 14 -8.32 -5.64 -6.66
CA TYR A 14 -8.51 -5.52 -8.11
C TYR A 14 -8.12 -6.78 -8.87
N VAL A 15 -7.28 -7.62 -8.28
CA VAL A 15 -6.83 -8.89 -8.85
C VAL A 15 -7.04 -9.97 -7.80
N ARG A 16 -7.53 -11.13 -8.24
CA ARG A 16 -7.76 -12.25 -7.34
C ARG A 16 -6.42 -12.87 -6.94
N GLU A 17 -6.09 -12.75 -5.67
CA GLU A 17 -4.90 -13.30 -5.05
C GLU A 17 -5.27 -13.99 -3.73
N PRO A 18 -4.36 -14.79 -3.14
CA PRO A 18 -4.55 -15.24 -1.76
C PRO A 18 -4.83 -14.04 -0.85
N ASN A 19 -5.75 -14.20 0.09
CA ASN A 19 -6.14 -13.16 1.04
C ASN A 19 -6.92 -11.97 0.44
N SER A 20 -7.39 -12.05 -0.80
CA SER A 20 -8.22 -10.98 -1.40
C SER A 20 -9.49 -10.74 -0.59
N ALA A 21 -10.13 -11.77 -0.07
CA ALA A 21 -11.31 -11.62 0.77
C ALA A 21 -11.00 -10.90 2.08
N ALA A 22 -9.88 -11.24 2.72
CA ALA A 22 -9.43 -10.58 3.94
C ALA A 22 -9.07 -9.11 3.69
N ALA A 23 -8.39 -8.82 2.58
CA ALA A 23 -8.08 -7.46 2.16
C ALA A 23 -9.36 -6.64 1.96
N ALA A 24 -10.35 -7.19 1.28
CA ALA A 24 -11.63 -6.53 1.03
C ALA A 24 -12.36 -6.24 2.35
N ARG A 25 -12.37 -7.17 3.29
CA ARG A 25 -12.98 -6.95 4.60
C ARG A 25 -12.32 -5.83 5.39
N ALA A 26 -11.01 -5.68 5.27
CA ALA A 26 -10.27 -4.64 5.97
C ALA A 26 -10.43 -3.26 5.33
N VAL A 27 -10.48 -3.19 4.00
CA VAL A 27 -10.40 -1.91 3.27
C VAL A 27 -11.77 -1.34 2.90
N ARG A 28 -12.74 -2.16 2.51
CA ARG A 28 -14.06 -1.68 2.07
C ARG A 28 -14.81 -0.83 3.09
N PRO A 29 -14.72 -1.07 4.41
CA PRO A 29 -15.37 -0.20 5.39
C PRO A 29 -14.76 1.20 5.48
N LEU A 30 -13.56 1.42 4.95
CA LEU A 30 -12.89 2.71 5.00
C LEU A 30 -13.57 3.68 4.05
N MET A 31 -13.81 4.91 4.52
CA MET A 31 -14.52 5.92 3.71
C MET A 31 -13.68 6.42 2.55
N SER A 32 -12.37 6.56 2.78
CA SER A 32 -11.42 7.03 1.76
C SER A 32 -10.02 6.58 2.15
N VAL A 33 -9.25 6.15 1.17
CA VAL A 33 -7.89 5.67 1.35
C VAL A 33 -6.95 6.61 0.61
N ALA A 34 -5.88 7.03 1.26
CA ALA A 34 -4.87 7.87 0.65
C ALA A 34 -4.13 7.12 -0.47
N LEU A 35 -3.97 7.79 -1.61
CA LEU A 35 -3.26 7.26 -2.77
C LEU A 35 -2.14 8.23 -3.16
N THR A 36 -0.93 7.72 -3.21
CA THR A 36 0.25 8.50 -3.63
C THR A 36 0.72 8.06 -5.01
N ALA A 37 1.64 8.81 -5.60
CA ALA A 37 2.30 8.41 -6.85
C ALA A 37 3.00 7.05 -6.70
N LEU A 38 3.54 6.74 -5.52
CA LEU A 38 4.17 5.45 -5.24
C LEU A 38 3.14 4.31 -5.32
N HIS A 39 1.98 4.48 -4.71
CA HIS A 39 0.89 3.50 -4.82
C HIS A 39 0.49 3.26 -6.28
N GLU A 40 0.29 4.32 -7.04
CA GLU A 40 -0.16 4.19 -8.44
C GLU A 40 0.85 3.43 -9.28
N LEU A 41 2.14 3.76 -9.13
CA LEU A 41 3.20 3.03 -9.83
C LEU A 41 3.20 1.54 -9.45
N GLU A 42 3.19 1.25 -8.16
CA GLU A 42 3.27 -0.14 -7.68
C GLU A 42 2.05 -0.96 -8.07
N ILE A 43 0.85 -0.40 -7.94
CA ILE A 43 -0.39 -1.11 -8.29
C ILE A 43 -0.44 -1.41 -9.80
N ARG A 44 -0.19 -0.41 -10.64
CA ARG A 44 -0.23 -0.60 -12.09
C ARG A 44 0.89 -1.53 -12.56
N ASN A 45 2.08 -1.40 -11.97
CA ASN A 45 3.18 -2.29 -12.30
C ASN A 45 2.88 -3.73 -11.86
N ALA A 46 2.23 -3.93 -10.72
CA ALA A 46 1.81 -5.26 -10.27
C ALA A 46 0.83 -5.91 -11.27
N PHE A 47 -0.15 -5.15 -11.79
CA PHE A 47 -1.07 -5.65 -12.83
C PHE A 47 -0.30 -6.09 -14.08
N ARG A 48 0.64 -5.28 -14.53
CA ARG A 48 1.45 -5.58 -15.72
C ARG A 48 2.36 -6.78 -15.51
N ALA A 49 2.94 -6.91 -14.33
CA ALA A 49 3.77 -8.06 -13.98
C ALA A 49 2.96 -9.36 -13.94
N LEU A 50 1.73 -9.32 -13.42
CA LEU A 50 0.82 -10.47 -13.41
C LEU A 50 0.46 -10.91 -14.82
N GLU A 51 0.18 -9.97 -15.71
CA GLU A 51 -0.03 -10.26 -17.14
C GLU A 51 1.23 -10.87 -17.76
N GLY A 52 2.39 -10.26 -17.52
CA GLY A 52 3.65 -10.74 -18.07
C GLY A 52 4.02 -12.15 -17.64
N ARG A 53 3.61 -12.56 -16.43
CA ARG A 53 3.81 -13.94 -15.93
C ARG A 53 2.71 -14.90 -16.37
N GLY A 54 1.70 -14.42 -17.07
CA GLY A 54 0.58 -15.25 -17.49
C GLY A 54 -0.44 -15.56 -16.39
N ALA A 55 -0.36 -14.87 -15.24
CA ALA A 55 -1.31 -15.06 -14.15
C ALA A 55 -2.68 -14.47 -14.45
N ILE A 56 -2.72 -13.42 -15.25
CA ILE A 56 -3.95 -12.81 -15.76
C ILE A 56 -3.80 -12.54 -17.26
N THR A 57 -4.93 -12.38 -17.96
CA THR A 57 -4.95 -12.02 -19.37
C THR A 57 -4.82 -10.49 -19.54
N ALA A 58 -4.51 -10.04 -20.76
CA ALA A 58 -4.51 -8.61 -21.09
C ALA A 58 -5.90 -7.98 -20.84
N ALA A 59 -6.98 -8.70 -21.13
CA ALA A 59 -8.34 -8.22 -20.90
C ALA A 59 -8.63 -8.07 -19.39
N GLN A 60 -8.16 -9.02 -18.58
CA GLN A 60 -8.30 -8.95 -17.13
C GLN A 60 -7.49 -7.78 -16.55
N ARG A 61 -6.26 -7.57 -17.03
CA ARG A 61 -5.46 -6.41 -16.63
C ARG A 61 -6.18 -5.10 -16.95
N ALA A 62 -6.70 -4.97 -18.18
CA ALA A 62 -7.43 -3.77 -18.59
C ALA A 62 -8.67 -3.53 -17.73
N ALA A 63 -9.40 -4.60 -17.38
CA ALA A 63 -10.56 -4.51 -16.48
C ALA A 63 -10.16 -4.03 -15.09
N SER A 64 -9.07 -4.55 -14.53
CA SER A 64 -8.57 -4.13 -13.21
C SER A 64 -8.15 -2.67 -13.20
N GLU A 65 -7.46 -2.23 -14.26
CA GLU A 65 -7.08 -0.81 -14.40
C GLU A 65 -8.32 0.09 -14.50
N HIS A 66 -9.36 -0.35 -15.18
CA HIS A 66 -10.60 0.42 -15.30
C HIS A 66 -11.30 0.56 -13.94
N VAL A 67 -11.37 -0.50 -13.15
CA VAL A 67 -11.96 -0.45 -11.81
C VAL A 67 -11.14 0.47 -10.89
N LEU A 68 -9.82 0.39 -10.97
CA LEU A 68 -8.95 1.30 -10.24
C LEU A 68 -9.23 2.77 -10.59
N GLU A 69 -9.33 3.09 -11.88
CA GLU A 69 -9.64 4.46 -12.34
C GLU A 69 -11.01 4.92 -11.84
N THR A 70 -11.98 4.02 -11.82
CA THR A 70 -13.32 4.32 -11.29
C THR A 70 -13.27 4.66 -9.80
N ASP A 71 -12.50 3.92 -9.02
CA ASP A 71 -12.34 4.18 -7.59
C ASP A 71 -11.60 5.49 -7.31
N ILE A 72 -10.63 5.85 -8.14
CA ILE A 72 -9.95 7.14 -8.06
C ILE A 72 -10.93 8.27 -8.40
N ALA A 73 -11.71 8.13 -9.46
CA ALA A 73 -12.70 9.15 -9.87
C ALA A 73 -13.78 9.34 -8.81
N ALA A 74 -14.17 8.28 -8.11
CA ALA A 74 -15.15 8.32 -7.03
C ALA A 74 -14.53 8.72 -5.66
N GLU A 75 -13.26 9.01 -5.64
CA GLU A 75 -12.50 9.37 -4.43
C GLU A 75 -12.54 8.32 -3.31
N ARG A 76 -12.77 7.05 -3.65
CA ARG A 76 -12.53 5.95 -2.72
C ARG A 76 -11.04 5.77 -2.47
N LEU A 77 -10.23 5.98 -3.51
CA LEU A 77 -8.79 6.18 -3.44
C LEU A 77 -8.53 7.66 -3.74
N ARG A 78 -8.10 8.39 -2.74
CA ARG A 78 -7.95 9.84 -2.85
C ARG A 78 -6.48 10.21 -3.01
N ARG A 79 -6.15 10.83 -4.12
CA ARG A 79 -4.80 11.33 -4.39
C ARG A 79 -4.39 12.37 -3.36
N VAL A 80 -3.23 12.18 -2.76
CA VAL A 80 -2.65 13.10 -1.78
C VAL A 80 -1.26 13.54 -2.23
N GLY A 81 -0.94 14.81 -1.97
CA GLY A 81 0.39 15.35 -2.19
C GLY A 81 1.34 14.91 -1.07
N VAL A 82 2.58 14.64 -1.44
CA VAL A 82 3.62 14.19 -0.50
C VAL A 82 4.89 15.01 -0.73
N ASP A 83 5.48 15.48 0.35
CA ASP A 83 6.84 16.05 0.31
C ASP A 83 7.83 14.89 0.30
N TRP A 84 8.19 14.46 -0.91
CA TRP A 84 9.04 13.28 -1.08
C TRP A 84 10.43 13.45 -0.49
N ALA A 85 11.01 14.65 -0.52
CA ALA A 85 12.31 14.88 0.09
C ALA A 85 12.28 14.63 1.60
N ALA A 86 11.26 15.15 2.28
CA ALA A 86 11.06 14.93 3.70
C ALA A 86 10.76 13.47 4.02
N VAL A 87 9.96 12.80 3.18
CA VAL A 87 9.60 11.38 3.33
C VAL A 87 10.84 10.49 3.18
N PHE A 88 11.67 10.74 2.17
CA PHE A 88 12.93 9.98 1.99
C PHE A 88 13.87 10.17 3.18
N ALA A 89 13.99 11.39 3.71
CA ALA A 89 14.81 11.64 4.88
C ALA A 89 14.29 10.86 6.10
N ARG A 90 12.97 10.81 6.29
CA ARG A 90 12.35 10.03 7.36
C ARG A 90 12.58 8.53 7.15
N ALA A 91 12.42 8.05 5.92
CA ALA A 91 12.66 6.65 5.58
C ALA A 91 14.11 6.22 5.89
N GLU A 92 15.09 7.08 5.63
CA GLU A 92 16.48 6.83 5.99
C GLU A 92 16.64 6.64 7.50
N ARG A 93 16.02 7.50 8.31
CA ARG A 93 16.07 7.37 9.76
C ARG A 93 15.42 6.06 10.24
N LEU A 94 14.26 5.70 9.66
CA LEU A 94 13.61 4.44 9.98
C LEU A 94 14.49 3.24 9.63
N SER A 95 15.18 3.31 8.50
CA SER A 95 16.12 2.28 8.08
C SER A 95 17.26 2.13 9.10
N GLN A 96 17.87 3.23 9.52
CA GLN A 96 18.94 3.22 10.51
C GLN A 96 18.49 2.59 11.84
N GLU A 97 17.28 2.91 12.28
CA GLU A 97 16.80 2.47 13.59
C GLU A 97 16.25 1.04 13.59
N HIS A 98 15.68 0.57 12.47
CA HIS A 98 14.84 -0.62 12.49
C HIS A 98 15.20 -1.73 11.51
N THR A 99 15.92 -1.45 10.41
CA THR A 99 16.13 -2.46 9.36
C THR A 99 16.87 -3.69 9.87
N ALA A 100 17.86 -3.51 10.76
CA ALA A 100 18.66 -4.64 11.25
C ALA A 100 17.81 -5.73 11.94
N HIS A 101 16.66 -5.38 12.51
CA HIS A 101 15.80 -6.34 13.20
C HIS A 101 14.42 -6.55 12.56
N THR A 102 13.98 -5.68 11.65
CA THR A 102 12.73 -5.89 10.92
C THR A 102 12.95 -6.52 9.56
N LEU A 103 14.10 -6.26 8.94
CA LEU A 103 14.45 -6.65 7.58
C LEU A 103 13.45 -6.12 6.54
N ALA A 104 12.78 -5.00 6.83
CA ALA A 104 11.89 -4.34 5.89
C ALA A 104 12.68 -3.82 4.70
N ARG A 105 12.09 -3.89 3.50
CA ARG A 105 12.73 -3.45 2.26
C ARG A 105 12.48 -1.96 2.04
N SER A 106 13.28 -1.36 1.15
CA SER A 106 13.30 0.09 0.94
C SER A 106 11.92 0.69 0.61
N LEU A 107 11.17 0.07 -0.32
CA LEU A 107 9.84 0.58 -0.68
C LEU A 107 8.84 0.39 0.46
N ASP A 108 8.95 -0.67 1.24
CA ASP A 108 8.09 -0.92 2.39
C ASP A 108 8.35 0.12 3.50
N ILE A 109 9.61 0.47 3.70
CA ILE A 109 10.01 1.55 4.63
C ILE A 109 9.44 2.89 4.15
N LEU A 110 9.50 3.13 2.84
CA LEU A 110 9.00 4.37 2.26
C LEU A 110 7.49 4.54 2.52
N HIS A 111 6.70 3.49 2.39
CA HIS A 111 5.28 3.51 2.72
C HIS A 111 5.02 3.87 4.18
N VAL A 112 5.77 3.29 5.11
CA VAL A 112 5.64 3.61 6.53
C VAL A 112 5.99 5.08 6.78
N ALA A 113 7.05 5.57 6.13
CA ALA A 113 7.44 6.98 6.21
C ALA A 113 6.35 7.92 5.67
N VAL A 114 5.70 7.55 4.57
CA VAL A 114 4.56 8.32 4.04
C VAL A 114 3.41 8.34 5.05
N ALA A 115 3.06 7.21 5.62
CA ALA A 115 1.98 7.11 6.60
C ALA A 115 2.23 8.05 7.79
N LEU A 116 3.44 8.03 8.33
CA LEU A 116 3.83 8.91 9.43
C LEU A 116 3.80 10.39 9.02
N SER A 117 4.22 10.71 7.80
CA SER A 117 4.28 12.08 7.31
C SER A 117 2.92 12.67 6.95
N THR A 118 1.93 11.83 6.70
CA THR A 118 0.55 12.23 6.40
C THR A 118 -0.39 12.09 7.59
N ASN A 119 0.17 11.89 8.77
CA ASN A 119 -0.57 11.78 10.04
C ASN A 119 -1.58 10.63 10.06
N CYS A 120 -1.30 9.55 9.35
CA CYS A 120 -2.07 8.33 9.48
C CYS A 120 -1.78 7.67 10.83
N THR A 121 -2.78 7.06 11.41
CA THR A 121 -2.67 6.39 12.71
C THR A 121 -2.69 4.88 12.59
N ARG A 122 -3.28 4.36 11.52
CA ARG A 122 -3.41 2.92 11.28
C ARG A 122 -2.74 2.54 9.97
N PHE A 123 -2.06 1.40 9.96
CA PHE A 123 -1.32 0.91 8.80
C PHE A 123 -1.72 -0.53 8.49
N ILE A 124 -2.23 -0.77 7.29
CA ILE A 124 -2.72 -2.08 6.86
C ILE A 124 -1.77 -2.64 5.81
N THR A 125 -1.22 -3.82 6.05
CA THR A 125 -0.26 -4.47 5.17
C THR A 125 -0.47 -5.99 5.15
N ALA A 126 0.03 -6.64 4.11
CA ALA A 126 0.12 -8.11 4.02
C ALA A 126 1.56 -8.62 4.19
N ASP A 127 2.51 -7.73 4.43
CA ASP A 127 3.93 -8.06 4.59
C ASP A 127 4.31 -8.06 6.06
N ALA A 128 4.78 -9.21 6.57
CA ALA A 128 5.12 -9.36 7.99
C ALA A 128 6.28 -8.45 8.43
N ARG A 129 7.24 -8.17 7.56
CA ARG A 129 8.39 -7.31 7.88
C ARG A 129 7.95 -5.86 7.99
N GLN A 130 7.12 -5.41 7.05
CA GLN A 130 6.55 -4.07 7.06
C GLN A 130 5.62 -3.88 8.28
N TYR A 131 4.85 -4.91 8.61
CA TYR A 131 3.99 -4.92 9.80
C TYR A 131 4.81 -4.67 11.08
N ARG A 132 5.93 -5.40 11.25
CA ARG A 132 6.81 -5.21 12.40
C ARG A 132 7.40 -3.79 12.44
N LEU A 133 7.79 -3.26 11.27
CA LEU A 133 8.29 -1.90 11.18
C LEU A 133 7.21 -0.89 11.61
N ALA A 134 6.00 -1.03 11.06
CA ALA A 134 4.90 -0.13 11.41
C ALA A 134 4.61 -0.13 12.91
N GLN A 135 4.57 -1.31 13.53
CA GLN A 135 4.42 -1.43 14.99
C GLN A 135 5.53 -0.70 15.74
N SER A 136 6.76 -0.83 15.30
CA SER A 136 7.93 -0.20 15.93
C SER A 136 7.87 1.33 15.92
N THR A 137 7.11 1.92 14.99
CA THR A 137 6.95 3.37 14.87
C THR A 137 5.77 3.94 15.65
N GLY A 138 5.00 3.08 16.30
CA GLY A 138 3.81 3.49 17.06
C GLY A 138 2.52 3.53 16.27
N LEU A 139 2.54 3.12 14.98
CA LEU A 139 1.32 2.97 14.20
C LEU A 139 0.52 1.77 14.69
N GLU A 140 -0.80 1.90 14.66
CA GLU A 140 -1.68 0.75 14.83
C GLU A 140 -1.64 -0.09 13.56
N ALA A 141 -0.88 -1.19 13.61
CA ALA A 141 -0.66 -2.02 12.44
C ALA A 141 -1.63 -3.20 12.38
N GLU A 142 -2.11 -3.51 11.17
CA GLU A 142 -2.94 -4.69 10.91
C GLU A 142 -2.28 -5.51 9.79
N LEU A 143 -2.11 -6.79 10.05
CA LEU A 143 -1.56 -7.73 9.08
C LEU A 143 -2.69 -8.54 8.45
N ILE A 144 -2.76 -8.49 7.12
CA ILE A 144 -3.69 -9.31 6.33
C ILE A 144 -3.01 -10.64 6.03
N ASP A 145 -3.61 -11.75 6.49
CA ASP A 145 -3.08 -13.10 6.28
C ASP A 145 -4.17 -14.15 5.98
#